data_e86f23fad733f9e027880ee61f0a8e2d
#
_entry.id   e86f23fad733f9e027880ee61f0a8e2d
#
_cell.length_a   1.000
_cell.length_b   1.000
_cell.length_c   1.000
_cell.angle_alpha   90.00
_cell.angle_beta   90.00
_cell.angle_gamma   90.00
#
_symmetry.space_group_name_H-M   'P 1'
#
loop_
_entity.id
_entity.type
_entity.pdbx_description
1 polymer ?
#
loop_
_entity_poly.entity_id
_entity_poly.type
_entity_poly.pdbx_seq_one_letter_code
_entity_poly.pdbx_strand_id
1 'polypeptide(L)'
;MKMTQKRNLDLDKILDRATELIGEQGLAAITMPVLARALNVRSQSLYHYVSGRKQLLSLVGARQIRVLRKQLMNNLIGLSGRDALLKFADIVRNFLLSDPALSSILYHLNEYPKDAPISQEILDLIRLGEKLNFRKESAISFHALIGAVLGFVFLDNSSSFADETKDESNRNYHEMILRLVEPVADLQKIGRK
;
A
#
# COMPACT_ATOMS: atom_id res chain seq x y z
N MET A 1 5.81 22.52 -41.70
CA MET A 1 6.48 21.26 -41.31
C MET A 1 6.41 21.16 -39.77
N LYS A 2 5.41 20.41 -39.22
CA LYS A 2 5.27 20.26 -37.75
C LYS A 2 6.34 19.28 -37.28
N MET A 3 7.32 19.76 -36.55
CA MET A 3 8.26 18.90 -35.83
C MET A 3 7.48 18.09 -34.82
N THR A 4 7.33 16.81 -35.10
CA THR A 4 6.78 15.83 -34.13
C THR A 4 7.82 15.71 -33.01
N GLN A 5 7.55 16.37 -31.90
CA GLN A 5 8.34 16.18 -30.69
C GLN A 5 8.27 14.69 -30.34
N LYS A 6 9.38 13.99 -30.53
CA LYS A 6 9.54 12.57 -30.17
C LYS A 6 9.35 12.51 -28.64
N ARG A 7 8.12 12.24 -28.18
CA ARG A 7 7.86 12.01 -26.75
C ARG A 7 8.72 10.84 -26.34
N ASN A 8 9.82 11.14 -25.63
CA ASN A 8 10.73 10.11 -25.14
C ASN A 8 9.97 9.29 -24.11
N LEU A 9 9.57 8.07 -24.47
CA LEU A 9 8.95 7.12 -23.55
C LEU A 9 10.04 6.65 -22.59
N ASP A 10 9.76 6.66 -21.31
CA ASP A 10 10.60 6.13 -20.25
C ASP A 10 9.74 5.31 -19.26
N LEU A 11 10.40 4.57 -18.38
CA LEU A 11 9.72 3.72 -17.42
C LEU A 11 8.84 4.52 -16.46
N ASP A 12 9.28 5.69 -16.01
CA ASP A 12 8.53 6.51 -15.06
C ASP A 12 7.19 6.96 -15.66
N LYS A 13 7.17 7.44 -16.90
CA LYS A 13 5.93 7.79 -17.62
C LYS A 13 4.99 6.61 -17.80
N ILE A 14 5.54 5.42 -18.03
CA ILE A 14 4.75 4.19 -18.13
C ILE A 14 4.10 3.88 -16.79
N LEU A 15 4.87 3.94 -15.71
CA LEU A 15 4.37 3.68 -14.36
C LEU A 15 3.38 4.75 -13.89
N ASP A 16 3.63 6.04 -14.19
CA ASP A 16 2.69 7.14 -13.89
C ASP A 16 1.34 6.89 -14.54
N ARG A 17 1.35 6.67 -15.86
CA ARG A 17 0.10 6.45 -16.59
C ARG A 17 -0.61 5.16 -16.17
N ALA A 18 0.14 4.12 -15.84
CA ALA A 18 -0.46 2.89 -15.31
C ALA A 18 -1.14 3.14 -13.95
N THR A 19 -0.50 3.89 -13.05
CA THR A 19 -1.06 4.26 -11.73
C THR A 19 -2.37 5.05 -11.89
N GLU A 20 -2.38 6.07 -12.74
CA GLU A 20 -3.57 6.86 -13.05
C GLU A 20 -4.73 5.98 -13.57
N LEU A 21 -4.45 5.15 -14.59
CA LEU A 21 -5.46 4.26 -15.16
C LEU A 21 -6.03 3.25 -14.16
N ILE A 22 -5.20 2.73 -13.24
CA ILE A 22 -5.69 1.84 -12.19
C ILE A 22 -6.64 2.61 -11.26
N GLY A 23 -6.30 3.84 -10.90
CA GLY A 23 -7.16 4.68 -10.07
C GLY A 23 -8.49 5.04 -10.75
N GLU A 24 -8.45 5.31 -12.07
CA GLU A 24 -9.64 5.71 -12.85
C GLU A 24 -10.56 4.53 -13.20
N GLN A 25 -10.00 3.37 -13.57
CA GLN A 25 -10.73 2.27 -14.22
C GLN A 25 -10.60 0.93 -13.50
N GLY A 26 -9.84 0.88 -12.42
CA GLY A 26 -9.56 -0.33 -11.66
C GLY A 26 -8.46 -1.21 -12.26
N LEU A 27 -7.96 -2.12 -11.44
CA LEU A 27 -6.84 -3.01 -11.79
C LEU A 27 -7.14 -3.93 -12.99
N ALA A 28 -8.38 -4.39 -13.11
CA ALA A 28 -8.80 -5.31 -14.18
C ALA A 28 -8.74 -4.67 -15.56
N ALA A 29 -8.94 -3.35 -15.67
CA ALA A 29 -8.94 -2.63 -16.94
C ALA A 29 -7.52 -2.45 -17.51
N ILE A 30 -6.47 -2.59 -16.70
CA ILE A 30 -5.09 -2.44 -17.17
C ILE A 30 -4.65 -3.63 -17.99
N THR A 31 -4.48 -3.37 -19.28
CA THR A 31 -3.82 -4.29 -20.23
C THR A 31 -2.72 -3.56 -20.99
N MET A 32 -1.76 -4.29 -21.56
CA MET A 32 -0.69 -3.67 -22.35
C MET A 32 -1.22 -2.84 -23.53
N PRO A 33 -2.26 -3.28 -24.27
CA PRO A 33 -2.87 -2.45 -25.34
C PRO A 33 -3.56 -1.19 -24.81
N VAL A 34 -4.26 -1.26 -23.67
CA VAL A 34 -4.93 -0.09 -23.05
C VAL A 34 -3.89 0.95 -22.64
N LEU A 35 -2.84 0.54 -21.96
CA LEU A 35 -1.75 1.42 -21.56
C LEU A 35 -1.02 2.04 -22.75
N ALA A 36 -0.72 1.24 -23.78
CA ALA A 36 -0.07 1.72 -24.99
C ALA A 36 -0.89 2.80 -25.70
N ARG A 37 -2.22 2.59 -25.80
CA ARG A 37 -3.15 3.58 -26.35
C ARG A 37 -3.15 4.87 -25.54
N ALA A 38 -3.20 4.76 -24.20
CA ALA A 38 -3.20 5.91 -23.30
C ALA A 38 -1.90 6.72 -23.36
N LEU A 39 -0.78 6.07 -23.69
CA LEU A 39 0.53 6.71 -23.89
C LEU A 39 0.77 7.17 -25.34
N ASN A 40 -0.16 6.86 -26.25
CA ASN A 40 -0.04 7.10 -27.70
C ASN A 40 1.23 6.47 -28.30
N VAL A 41 1.47 5.20 -27.94
CA VAL A 41 2.58 4.39 -28.45
C VAL A 41 2.08 3.02 -28.94
N ARG A 42 2.94 2.25 -29.61
CA ARG A 42 2.65 0.87 -29.96
C ARG A 42 2.88 -0.03 -28.76
N SER A 43 2.07 -1.08 -28.54
CA SER A 43 2.24 -2.03 -27.44
C SER A 43 3.65 -2.63 -27.40
N GLN A 44 4.27 -2.90 -28.55
CA GLN A 44 5.65 -3.37 -28.62
C GLN A 44 6.66 -2.45 -27.95
N SER A 45 6.43 -1.13 -27.95
CA SER A 45 7.32 -0.17 -27.29
C SER A 45 7.35 -0.35 -25.78
N LEU A 46 6.26 -0.83 -25.16
CA LEU A 46 6.19 -1.09 -23.73
C LEU A 46 7.02 -2.31 -23.33
N TYR A 47 7.12 -3.31 -24.21
CA TYR A 47 7.86 -4.54 -23.92
C TYR A 47 9.39 -4.34 -23.88
N HIS A 48 9.89 -3.18 -24.29
CA HIS A 48 11.29 -2.79 -24.06
C HIS A 48 11.55 -2.40 -22.59
N TYR A 49 10.51 -2.07 -21.81
CA TYR A 49 10.59 -1.61 -20.42
C TYR A 49 10.08 -2.63 -19.42
N VAL A 50 9.06 -3.40 -19.80
CA VAL A 50 8.42 -4.38 -18.93
C VAL A 50 8.09 -5.65 -19.72
N SER A 51 8.29 -6.82 -19.15
CA SER A 51 8.02 -8.11 -19.80
C SER A 51 6.53 -8.42 -19.96
N GLY A 52 5.66 -7.64 -19.32
CA GLY A 52 4.20 -7.78 -19.40
C GLY A 52 3.47 -7.14 -18.24
N ARG A 53 2.15 -7.35 -18.21
CA ARG A 53 1.25 -6.77 -17.22
C ARG A 53 1.67 -7.06 -15.78
N LYS A 54 2.05 -8.30 -15.48
CA LYS A 54 2.42 -8.71 -14.12
C LYS A 54 3.65 -7.95 -13.60
N GLN A 55 4.68 -7.83 -14.43
CA GLN A 55 5.86 -7.05 -14.09
C GLN A 55 5.54 -5.55 -13.97
N LEU A 56 4.73 -5.00 -14.88
CA LEU A 56 4.27 -3.62 -14.81
C LEU A 56 3.60 -3.32 -13.46
N LEU A 57 2.62 -4.13 -13.06
CA LEU A 57 1.90 -3.94 -11.80
C LEU A 57 2.82 -4.10 -10.59
N SER A 58 3.75 -5.04 -10.63
CA SER A 58 4.76 -5.20 -9.58
C SER A 58 5.66 -3.97 -9.45
N LEU A 59 6.04 -3.35 -10.55
CA LEU A 59 6.84 -2.11 -10.54
C LEU A 59 6.03 -0.91 -10.05
N VAL A 60 4.76 -0.79 -10.42
CA VAL A 60 3.84 0.23 -9.88
C VAL A 60 3.74 0.07 -8.36
N GLY A 61 3.41 -1.12 -7.86
CA GLY A 61 3.31 -1.39 -6.44
C GLY A 61 4.62 -1.13 -5.69
N ALA A 62 5.75 -1.58 -6.23
CA ALA A 62 7.07 -1.36 -5.64
C ALA A 62 7.39 0.14 -5.50
N ARG A 63 7.05 0.96 -6.50
CA ARG A 63 7.25 2.41 -6.46
C ARG A 63 6.42 3.03 -5.35
N GLN A 64 5.16 2.66 -5.22
CA GLN A 64 4.27 3.20 -4.18
C GLN A 64 4.67 2.75 -2.78
N ILE A 65 5.11 1.52 -2.59
CA ILE A 65 5.65 1.04 -1.31
C ILE A 65 6.91 1.83 -0.92
N ARG A 66 7.77 2.20 -1.86
CA ARG A 66 8.93 3.08 -1.57
C ARG A 66 8.50 4.47 -1.09
N VAL A 67 7.45 5.05 -1.68
CA VAL A 67 6.88 6.34 -1.23
C VAL A 67 6.34 6.20 0.19
N LEU A 68 5.54 5.17 0.46
CA LEU A 68 5.01 4.87 1.80
C LEU A 68 6.15 4.70 2.82
N ARG A 69 7.18 3.91 2.50
CA ARG A 69 8.34 3.71 3.37
C ARG A 69 9.04 5.02 3.69
N LYS A 70 9.22 5.92 2.71
CA LYS A 70 9.79 7.25 2.94
C LYS A 70 8.93 8.10 3.87
N GLN A 71 7.61 8.07 3.71
CA GLN A 71 6.69 8.77 4.62
C GLN A 71 6.80 8.22 6.04
N LEU A 72 6.83 6.90 6.21
CA LEU A 72 7.00 6.26 7.52
C LEU A 72 8.33 6.68 8.16
N MET A 73 9.44 6.58 7.44
CA MET A 73 10.75 7.00 7.96
C MET A 73 10.74 8.45 8.44
N ASN A 74 10.15 9.36 7.68
CA ASN A 74 10.13 10.79 8.04
C ASN A 74 9.22 11.09 9.26
N ASN A 75 8.12 10.34 9.42
CA ASN A 75 7.11 10.64 10.44
C ASN A 75 7.26 9.82 11.72
N LEU A 76 8.08 8.78 11.71
CA LEU A 76 8.34 7.95 12.90
C LEU A 76 9.63 8.33 13.64
N ILE A 77 10.39 9.31 13.14
CA ILE A 77 11.60 9.80 13.81
C ILE A 77 11.22 10.35 15.20
N GLY A 78 11.91 9.84 16.22
CA GLY A 78 11.69 10.26 17.61
C GLY A 78 10.48 9.62 18.30
N LEU A 79 9.70 8.81 17.60
CA LEU A 79 8.62 8.01 18.20
C LEU A 79 9.11 6.60 18.53
N SER A 80 8.57 6.04 19.62
CA SER A 80 8.81 4.65 20.05
C SER A 80 7.54 4.03 20.63
N GLY A 81 7.55 2.72 20.81
CA GLY A 81 6.49 1.99 21.50
C GLY A 81 5.11 2.21 20.88
N ARG A 82 4.13 2.43 21.74
CA ARG A 82 2.72 2.59 21.38
C ARG A 82 2.49 3.72 20.39
N ASP A 83 3.10 4.88 20.61
CA ASP A 83 2.89 6.06 19.74
C ASP A 83 3.44 5.84 18.33
N ALA A 84 4.57 5.15 18.21
CA ALA A 84 5.12 4.75 16.92
C ALA A 84 4.21 3.77 16.20
N LEU A 85 3.60 2.80 16.90
CA LEU A 85 2.67 1.82 16.33
C LEU A 85 1.38 2.47 15.84
N LEU A 86 0.80 3.35 16.65
CA LEU A 86 -0.41 4.11 16.26
C LEU A 86 -0.13 4.97 15.03
N LYS A 87 0.97 5.73 15.06
CA LYS A 87 1.34 6.59 13.93
C LYS A 87 1.65 5.79 12.67
N PHE A 88 2.31 4.64 12.82
CA PHE A 88 2.56 3.72 11.71
C PHE A 88 1.25 3.25 11.08
N ALA A 89 0.31 2.76 11.89
CA ALA A 89 -0.98 2.25 11.43
C ALA A 89 -1.78 3.34 10.69
N ASP A 90 -1.82 4.56 11.23
CA ASP A 90 -2.51 5.70 10.61
C ASP A 90 -1.88 6.09 9.27
N ILE A 91 -0.55 6.15 9.19
CA ILE A 91 0.14 6.48 7.93
C ILE A 91 -0.17 5.43 6.87
N VAL A 92 -0.08 4.14 7.22
CA VAL A 92 -0.36 3.04 6.27
C VAL A 92 -1.81 3.11 5.80
N ARG A 93 -2.78 3.22 6.72
CA ARG A 93 -4.21 3.34 6.36
C ARG A 93 -4.46 4.52 5.44
N ASN A 94 -4.03 5.72 5.83
CA ASN A 94 -4.27 6.94 5.07
C ASN A 94 -3.63 6.87 3.67
N PHE A 95 -2.43 6.30 3.58
CA PHE A 95 -1.75 6.09 2.30
C PHE A 95 -2.56 5.16 1.39
N LEU A 96 -3.00 4.02 1.91
CA LEU A 96 -3.77 3.03 1.15
C LEU A 96 -5.15 3.54 0.73
N LEU A 97 -5.82 4.34 1.56
CA LEU A 97 -7.09 4.98 1.21
C LEU A 97 -6.90 6.07 0.14
N SER A 98 -5.74 6.73 0.10
CA SER A 98 -5.42 7.75 -0.90
C SER A 98 -4.83 7.20 -2.20
N ASP A 99 -4.41 5.93 -2.21
CA ASP A 99 -3.83 5.24 -3.38
C ASP A 99 -4.59 3.94 -3.72
N PRO A 100 -5.71 4.04 -4.45
CA PRO A 100 -6.49 2.88 -4.87
C PRO A 100 -5.69 1.90 -5.73
N ALA A 101 -4.67 2.39 -6.45
CA ALA A 101 -3.82 1.54 -7.27
C ALA A 101 -2.99 0.58 -6.42
N LEU A 102 -2.32 1.11 -5.37
CA LEU A 102 -1.56 0.26 -4.44
C LEU A 102 -2.47 -0.70 -3.71
N SER A 103 -3.60 -0.21 -3.16
CA SER A 103 -4.58 -1.05 -2.45
C SER A 103 -5.02 -2.23 -3.30
N SER A 104 -5.41 -1.98 -4.55
CA SER A 104 -5.84 -3.02 -5.49
C SER A 104 -4.71 -4.02 -5.81
N ILE A 105 -3.47 -3.57 -5.93
CA ILE A 105 -2.32 -4.45 -6.19
C ILE A 105 -2.02 -5.33 -4.97
N LEU A 106 -2.13 -4.77 -3.75
CA LEU A 106 -1.86 -5.52 -2.51
C LEU A 106 -2.85 -6.65 -2.26
N TYR A 107 -4.11 -6.53 -2.69
CA TYR A 107 -5.08 -7.63 -2.60
C TYR A 107 -4.71 -8.84 -3.46
N HIS A 108 -3.91 -8.62 -4.48
CA HIS A 108 -3.40 -9.66 -5.37
C HIS A 108 -1.93 -10.02 -5.09
N LEU A 109 -1.42 -9.69 -3.89
CA LEU A 109 0.00 -9.88 -3.56
C LEU A 109 0.49 -11.33 -3.68
N ASN A 110 -0.37 -12.30 -3.38
CA ASN A 110 -0.10 -13.72 -3.51
C ASN A 110 0.18 -14.19 -4.96
N GLU A 111 -0.18 -13.40 -5.94
CA GLU A 111 0.09 -13.68 -7.35
C GLU A 111 1.55 -13.36 -7.75
N TYR A 112 2.28 -12.59 -6.94
CA TYR A 112 3.65 -12.19 -7.25
C TYR A 112 4.67 -13.14 -6.64
N PRO A 113 5.72 -13.52 -7.38
CA PRO A 113 6.81 -14.33 -6.84
C PRO A 113 7.61 -13.52 -5.79
N LYS A 114 8.35 -14.24 -4.93
CA LYS A 114 9.11 -13.63 -3.83
C LYS A 114 10.20 -12.65 -4.29
N ASP A 115 10.74 -12.86 -5.48
CA ASP A 115 11.76 -12.03 -6.12
C ASP A 115 11.19 -10.86 -6.95
N ALA A 116 9.86 -10.75 -7.02
CA ALA A 116 9.22 -9.62 -7.70
C ALA A 116 9.55 -8.29 -7.01
N PRO A 117 9.69 -7.18 -7.75
CA PRO A 117 9.99 -5.86 -7.18
C PRO A 117 9.10 -5.45 -6.01
N ILE A 118 7.79 -5.66 -6.11
CA ILE A 118 6.85 -5.34 -5.02
C ILE A 118 7.12 -6.19 -3.77
N SER A 119 7.41 -7.48 -3.93
CA SER A 119 7.68 -8.39 -2.81
C SER A 119 8.95 -7.99 -2.06
N GLN A 120 9.98 -7.53 -2.76
CA GLN A 120 11.22 -7.02 -2.15
C GLN A 120 10.98 -5.74 -1.35
N GLU A 121 10.23 -4.79 -1.90
CA GLU A 121 9.91 -3.54 -1.19
C GLU A 121 9.05 -3.78 0.06
N ILE A 122 8.14 -4.74 0.03
CA ILE A 122 7.34 -5.14 1.21
C ILE A 122 8.24 -5.77 2.26
N LEU A 123 9.19 -6.64 1.88
CA LEU A 123 10.15 -7.20 2.83
C LEU A 123 11.01 -6.11 3.49
N ASP A 124 11.42 -5.10 2.73
CA ASP A 124 12.16 -3.96 3.27
C ASP A 124 11.32 -3.11 4.22
N LEU A 125 10.02 -2.95 3.93
CA LEU A 125 9.08 -2.28 4.83
C LEU A 125 8.89 -3.06 6.14
N ILE A 126 8.78 -4.40 6.07
CA ILE A 126 8.69 -5.27 7.24
C ILE A 126 9.97 -5.16 8.09
N ARG A 127 11.15 -5.21 7.46
CA ARG A 127 12.44 -5.04 8.13
C ARG A 127 12.56 -3.67 8.82
N LEU A 128 12.01 -2.62 8.20
CA LEU A 128 11.94 -1.30 8.84
C LEU A 128 11.12 -1.36 10.13
N GLY A 129 9.93 -1.95 10.08
CA GLY A 129 9.08 -2.14 11.26
C GLY A 129 9.78 -2.94 12.37
N GLU A 130 10.51 -3.99 12.00
CA GLU A 130 11.30 -4.78 12.96
C GLU A 130 12.42 -3.97 13.65
N LYS A 131 13.09 -3.08 12.90
CA LYS A 131 14.13 -2.18 13.45
C LYS A 131 13.57 -1.12 14.40
N LEU A 132 12.33 -0.68 14.18
CA LEU A 132 11.65 0.27 15.08
C LEU A 132 11.23 -0.35 16.42
N ASN A 133 11.62 -1.61 16.66
CA ASN A 133 11.45 -2.31 17.94
C ASN A 133 9.99 -2.52 18.37
N PHE A 134 9.08 -2.60 17.39
CA PHE A 134 7.64 -2.81 17.65
C PHE A 134 7.33 -4.08 18.45
N ARG A 135 8.24 -5.07 18.47
CA ARG A 135 7.99 -6.35 19.15
C ARG A 135 8.06 -6.31 20.66
N LYS A 136 8.74 -5.31 21.26
CA LYS A 136 9.01 -5.30 22.71
C LYS A 136 7.88 -4.74 23.57
N GLU A 137 7.03 -3.91 23.01
CA GLU A 137 6.07 -3.12 23.77
C GLU A 137 4.60 -3.44 23.45
N SER A 138 4.33 -4.19 22.37
CA SER A 138 2.98 -4.53 21.94
C SER A 138 2.61 -5.97 22.27
N ALA A 139 1.34 -6.18 22.64
CA ALA A 139 0.75 -7.51 22.87
C ALA A 139 0.63 -8.33 21.58
N ILE A 140 0.64 -7.68 20.41
CA ILE A 140 0.45 -8.33 19.14
C ILE A 140 1.72 -8.31 18.27
N SER A 141 1.81 -9.25 17.34
CA SER A 141 2.87 -9.26 16.34
C SER A 141 2.66 -8.14 15.31
N PHE A 142 3.78 -7.68 14.70
CA PHE A 142 3.71 -6.73 13.60
C PHE A 142 2.86 -7.26 12.41
N HIS A 143 2.89 -8.57 12.17
CA HIS A 143 2.04 -9.23 11.19
C HIS A 143 0.54 -9.04 11.49
N ALA A 144 0.13 -9.20 12.76
CA ALA A 144 -1.27 -9.01 13.15
C ALA A 144 -1.70 -7.54 13.01
N LEU A 145 -0.83 -6.58 13.36
CA LEU A 145 -1.09 -5.15 13.15
C LEU A 145 -1.31 -4.83 11.66
N ILE A 146 -0.39 -5.28 10.79
CA ILE A 146 -0.54 -5.08 9.33
C ILE A 146 -1.80 -5.76 8.80
N GLY A 147 -2.09 -6.98 9.25
CA GLY A 147 -3.31 -7.69 8.87
C GLY A 147 -4.58 -6.92 9.24
N ALA A 148 -4.63 -6.34 10.44
CA ALA A 148 -5.75 -5.51 10.90
C ALA A 148 -5.91 -4.25 10.05
N VAL A 149 -4.81 -3.52 9.77
CA VAL A 149 -4.85 -2.31 8.94
C VAL A 149 -5.31 -2.64 7.51
N LEU A 150 -4.72 -3.66 6.87
CA LEU A 150 -5.08 -4.06 5.52
C LEU A 150 -6.53 -4.56 5.44
N GLY A 151 -6.95 -5.38 6.40
CA GLY A 151 -8.32 -5.87 6.46
C GLY A 151 -9.33 -4.73 6.61
N PHE A 152 -9.06 -3.76 7.47
CA PHE A 152 -9.93 -2.59 7.65
C PHE A 152 -10.00 -1.74 6.38
N VAL A 153 -8.87 -1.43 5.75
CA VAL A 153 -8.83 -0.70 4.46
C VAL A 153 -9.59 -1.45 3.36
N PHE A 154 -9.47 -2.79 3.33
CA PHE A 154 -10.24 -3.60 2.38
C PHE A 154 -11.74 -3.43 2.57
N LEU A 155 -12.22 -3.46 3.80
CA LEU A 155 -13.64 -3.32 4.13
C LEU A 155 -14.13 -1.89 3.87
N ASP A 156 -13.35 -0.86 4.19
CA ASP A 156 -13.64 0.55 3.87
C ASP A 156 -13.81 0.78 2.36
N ASN A 157 -13.05 0.09 1.53
CA ASN A 157 -13.14 0.18 0.07
C ASN A 157 -14.23 -0.74 -0.55
N SER A 158 -14.86 -1.57 0.27
CA SER A 158 -15.96 -2.45 -0.17
C SER A 158 -17.32 -1.80 0.06
N SER A 159 -18.32 -2.26 -0.67
CA SER A 159 -19.73 -1.86 -0.40
C SER A 159 -20.32 -2.54 0.84
N SER A 160 -19.57 -3.39 1.55
CA SER A 160 -20.09 -4.20 2.65
C SER A 160 -20.49 -3.38 3.88
N PHE A 161 -19.90 -2.19 4.04
CA PHE A 161 -20.18 -1.25 5.13
C PHE A 161 -20.62 0.12 4.60
N ALA A 162 -21.36 0.14 3.48
CA ALA A 162 -21.80 1.36 2.81
C ALA A 162 -22.71 2.26 3.69
N ASP A 163 -23.36 1.71 4.70
CA ASP A 163 -24.21 2.45 5.64
C ASP A 163 -23.40 3.11 6.78
N GLU A 164 -22.12 2.74 6.95
CA GLU A 164 -21.24 3.33 7.94
C GLU A 164 -20.72 4.69 7.44
N THR A 165 -20.89 5.72 8.26
CA THR A 165 -20.36 7.04 7.92
C THR A 165 -18.83 7.04 8.03
N LYS A 166 -18.17 7.94 7.31
CA LYS A 166 -16.71 8.09 7.35
C LYS A 166 -16.17 8.35 8.77
N ASP A 167 -16.93 9.08 9.58
CA ASP A 167 -16.56 9.36 10.98
C ASP A 167 -16.72 8.14 11.87
N GLU A 168 -17.71 7.30 11.64
CA GLU A 168 -17.89 6.02 12.33
C GLU A 168 -16.77 5.05 11.97
N SER A 169 -16.47 4.88 10.68
CA SER A 169 -15.34 4.06 10.23
C SER A 169 -14.02 4.53 10.87
N ASN A 170 -13.76 5.84 10.91
CA ASN A 170 -12.57 6.38 11.55
C ASN A 170 -12.53 6.05 13.05
N ARG A 171 -13.62 6.21 13.79
CA ARG A 171 -13.68 5.86 15.22
C ARG A 171 -13.43 4.37 15.43
N ASN A 172 -14.12 3.51 14.66
CA ASN A 172 -14.00 2.06 14.77
C ASN A 172 -12.56 1.59 14.47
N TYR A 173 -11.93 2.17 13.46
CA TYR A 173 -10.52 1.93 13.15
C TYR A 173 -9.61 2.29 14.32
N HIS A 174 -9.72 3.52 14.85
CA HIS A 174 -8.87 3.98 15.95
C HIS A 174 -9.06 3.14 17.21
N GLU A 175 -10.31 2.78 17.56
CA GLU A 175 -10.57 1.89 18.70
C GLU A 175 -9.94 0.51 18.50
N MET A 176 -10.06 -0.07 17.31
CA MET A 176 -9.42 -1.34 16.98
C MET A 176 -7.90 -1.27 17.16
N ILE A 177 -7.24 -0.28 16.56
CA ILE A 177 -5.78 -0.14 16.63
C ILE A 177 -5.33 0.14 18.07
N LEU A 178 -6.03 1.00 18.82
CA LEU A 178 -5.71 1.27 20.24
C LEU A 178 -5.68 -0.02 21.06
N ARG A 179 -6.71 -0.87 20.93
CA ARG A 179 -6.80 -2.15 21.64
C ARG A 179 -5.70 -3.13 21.24
N LEU A 180 -5.35 -3.13 19.94
CA LEU A 180 -4.31 -4.01 19.42
C LEU A 180 -2.92 -3.63 19.90
N VAL A 181 -2.63 -2.35 20.10
CA VAL A 181 -1.30 -1.87 20.52
C VAL A 181 -1.19 -1.67 22.03
N GLU A 182 -2.22 -2.01 22.81
CA GLU A 182 -2.14 -1.94 24.28
C GLU A 182 -1.05 -2.89 24.82
N PRO A 183 -0.26 -2.47 25.83
CA PRO A 183 0.74 -3.31 26.45
C PRO A 183 0.10 -4.54 27.13
N VAL A 184 0.80 -5.69 27.09
CA VAL A 184 0.34 -6.94 27.72
C VAL A 184 -0.04 -6.78 29.19
N ALA A 185 0.64 -5.90 29.92
CA ALA A 185 0.37 -5.63 31.32
C ALA A 185 -1.04 -5.06 31.60
N ASP A 186 -1.63 -4.35 30.64
CA ASP A 186 -2.97 -3.75 30.78
C ASP A 186 -4.08 -4.73 30.41
N LEU A 187 -3.82 -5.70 29.54
CA LEU A 187 -4.76 -6.77 29.20
C LEU A 187 -5.05 -7.70 30.38
N GLN A 188 -4.08 -7.92 31.28
CA GLN A 188 -4.28 -8.75 32.48
C GLN A 188 -5.21 -8.11 33.53
N LYS A 189 -5.40 -6.78 33.49
CA LYS A 189 -6.34 -6.07 34.38
C LYS A 189 -7.80 -6.17 33.89
N ILE A 190 -8.03 -6.33 32.59
CA ILE A 190 -9.36 -6.41 31.98
C ILE A 190 -9.98 -7.78 32.18
N GLY A 191 -9.17 -8.86 32.24
CA GLY A 191 -9.65 -10.24 32.42
C GLY A 191 -9.95 -10.65 33.89
N ARG A 192 -9.84 -9.73 34.89
CA ARG A 192 -10.07 -9.99 36.30
C ARG A 192 -11.30 -9.28 36.91
N LYS A 193 -12.24 -8.84 36.04
CA LYS A 193 -13.54 -8.30 36.54
C LYS A 193 -14.67 -9.26 36.23
#